data_3f737adaaaebbb3197ec9911094d52e3
#
_entry.id   3f737adaaaebbb3197ec9911094d52e3
#
_cell.length_a   1.000
_cell.length_b   1.000
_cell.length_c   1.000
_cell.angle_alpha   90.00
_cell.angle_beta   90.00
_cell.angle_gamma   90.00
#
_symmetry.space_group_name_H-M   'P 1'
#
loop_
_entity.id
_entity.type
_entity.pdbx_description
1 polymer ?
#
loop_
_entity_poly.entity_id
_entity_poly.type
_entity_poly.pdbx_seq_one_letter_code
_entity_poly.pdbx_strand_id
1 'polypeptide(L)'
;MQKIFDEVNSLDKRCYEKFALSEDILMEHAASSMYDFIESKFEENKSILIVCGSGNNGADGIALARLLHKKYDVNLYLAKEPKSTMAKIQLQRVKSLDIKIVKEIFEADIIVDCLFGSGLNKQLNIDDTSLLESLNSFNSYKIACDIPS
;
A
#
# COMPACT_ATOMS: atom_id res chain seq x y z
N MET A 1 -14.50 16.25 -15.49
CA MET A 1 -15.25 15.54 -14.42
C MET A 1 -14.72 14.10 -14.39
N GLN A 2 -14.18 13.68 -13.27
CA GLN A 2 -13.71 12.31 -13.07
C GLN A 2 -14.92 11.37 -12.90
N LYS A 3 -14.97 10.28 -13.67
CA LYS A 3 -16.06 9.31 -13.55
C LYS A 3 -15.83 8.46 -12.30
N ILE A 4 -16.84 8.34 -11.47
CA ILE A 4 -16.87 7.42 -10.33
C ILE A 4 -17.59 6.14 -10.77
N PHE A 5 -17.03 4.99 -10.49
CA PHE A 5 -17.59 3.69 -10.82
C PHE A 5 -18.06 3.00 -9.54
N ASP A 6 -19.20 2.34 -9.58
CA ASP A 6 -19.76 1.60 -8.43
C ASP A 6 -18.96 0.32 -8.12
N GLU A 7 -18.18 -0.14 -9.10
CA GLU A 7 -17.43 -1.40 -9.00
C GLU A 7 -16.25 -1.39 -9.99
N VAL A 8 -15.09 -1.85 -9.57
CA VAL A 8 -13.86 -1.92 -10.37
C VAL A 8 -13.34 -3.36 -10.60
N ASN A 9 -13.83 -4.34 -9.83
CA ASN A 9 -13.37 -5.74 -9.93
C ASN A 9 -13.58 -6.35 -11.33
N SER A 10 -14.65 -5.94 -12.02
CA SER A 10 -14.91 -6.36 -13.40
C SER A 10 -13.88 -5.81 -14.40
N LEU A 11 -13.28 -4.66 -14.10
CA LEU A 11 -12.22 -4.06 -14.93
C LEU A 11 -10.94 -4.88 -14.82
N ASP A 12 -10.53 -5.25 -13.63
CA ASP A 12 -9.36 -6.10 -13.40
C ASP A 12 -9.54 -7.45 -14.07
N LYS A 13 -10.71 -8.08 -13.91
CA LYS A 13 -11.05 -9.34 -14.58
C LYS A 13 -10.97 -9.22 -16.11
N ARG A 14 -11.46 -8.12 -16.69
CA ARG A 14 -11.31 -7.84 -18.13
C ARG A 14 -9.86 -7.69 -18.55
N CYS A 15 -9.01 -7.08 -17.73
CA CYS A 15 -7.59 -6.95 -18.02
C CYS A 15 -6.93 -8.32 -18.10
N TYR A 16 -7.24 -9.23 -17.19
CA TYR A 16 -6.71 -10.59 -17.23
C TYR A 16 -7.23 -11.40 -18.40
N GLU A 17 -8.54 -11.45 -18.58
CA GLU A 17 -9.20 -12.33 -19.54
C GLU A 17 -9.06 -11.84 -20.99
N LYS A 18 -9.18 -10.54 -21.23
CA LYS A 18 -9.24 -9.96 -22.57
C LYS A 18 -7.88 -9.48 -23.08
N PHE A 19 -7.04 -8.97 -22.19
CA PHE A 19 -5.77 -8.33 -22.57
C PHE A 19 -4.54 -9.09 -22.08
N ALA A 20 -4.73 -10.23 -21.41
CA ALA A 20 -3.66 -11.05 -20.84
C ALA A 20 -2.69 -10.27 -19.93
N LEU A 21 -3.16 -9.18 -19.30
CA LEU A 21 -2.40 -8.43 -18.32
C LEU A 21 -2.44 -9.19 -16.99
N SER A 22 -1.29 -9.59 -16.48
CA SER A 22 -1.21 -10.27 -15.19
C SER A 22 -1.48 -9.31 -14.03
N GLU A 23 -1.94 -9.86 -12.91
CA GLU A 23 -2.14 -9.11 -11.65
C GLU A 23 -0.85 -8.40 -11.22
N ASP A 24 0.31 -9.03 -11.39
CA ASP A 24 1.62 -8.46 -11.09
C ASP A 24 1.91 -7.19 -11.92
N ILE A 25 1.57 -7.19 -13.20
CA ILE A 25 1.73 -6.02 -14.06
C ILE A 25 0.85 -4.86 -13.58
N LEU A 26 -0.42 -5.13 -13.29
CA LEU A 26 -1.34 -4.10 -12.80
C LEU A 26 -0.87 -3.51 -11.46
N MET A 27 -0.37 -4.35 -10.57
CA MET A 27 0.19 -3.95 -9.28
C MET A 27 1.44 -3.08 -9.42
N GLU A 28 2.36 -3.44 -10.33
CA GLU A 28 3.54 -2.61 -10.61
C GLU A 28 3.14 -1.22 -11.16
N HIS A 29 2.11 -1.14 -12.00
CA HIS A 29 1.59 0.14 -12.48
C HIS A 29 0.95 0.97 -11.37
N ALA A 30 0.18 0.36 -10.48
CA ALA A 30 -0.40 1.04 -9.33
C ALA A 30 0.69 1.59 -8.40
N ALA A 31 1.67 0.76 -8.05
CA ALA A 31 2.81 1.18 -7.22
C ALA A 31 3.65 2.28 -7.89
N SER A 32 3.87 2.20 -9.22
CA SER A 32 4.59 3.25 -9.97
C SER A 32 3.83 4.58 -9.94
N SER A 33 2.51 4.56 -10.09
CA SER A 33 1.70 5.78 -10.03
C SER A 33 1.76 6.45 -8.65
N MET A 34 1.76 5.67 -7.58
CA MET A 34 1.97 6.20 -6.22
C MET A 34 3.39 6.74 -6.02
N TYR A 35 4.39 6.04 -6.55
CA TYR A 35 5.77 6.51 -6.55
C TYR A 35 5.90 7.87 -7.22
N ASP A 36 5.37 8.02 -8.44
CA ASP A 36 5.42 9.28 -9.21
C ASP A 36 4.73 10.42 -8.45
N PHE A 37 3.59 10.13 -7.80
CA PHE A 37 2.91 11.11 -6.97
C PHE A 37 3.78 11.56 -5.79
N ILE A 38 4.39 10.63 -5.05
CA ILE A 38 5.25 10.95 -3.91
C ILE A 38 6.48 11.74 -4.37
N GLU A 39 7.14 11.29 -5.44
CA GLU A 39 8.31 11.98 -6.00
C GLU A 39 7.99 13.39 -6.49
N SER A 40 6.82 13.62 -7.05
CA SER A 40 6.40 14.94 -7.51
C SER A 40 6.12 15.93 -6.38
N LYS A 41 5.84 15.44 -5.17
CA LYS A 41 5.32 16.24 -4.06
C LYS A 41 6.29 16.41 -2.91
N PHE A 42 7.20 15.48 -2.72
CA PHE A 42 8.08 15.45 -1.56
C PHE A 42 9.54 15.35 -1.95
N GLU A 43 10.38 16.06 -1.20
CA GLU A 43 11.84 15.96 -1.34
C GLU A 43 12.34 14.58 -0.90
N GLU A 44 13.48 14.18 -1.44
CA GLU A 44 14.18 12.96 -1.05
C GLU A 44 14.55 12.96 0.46
N ASN A 45 14.84 11.79 0.99
CA ASN A 45 15.19 11.54 2.39
C ASN A 45 14.07 11.75 3.42
N LYS A 46 12.84 12.02 2.99
CA LYS A 46 11.70 11.99 3.90
C LYS A 46 11.48 10.60 4.48
N SER A 47 11.07 10.53 5.74
CA SER A 47 10.67 9.28 6.38
C SER A 47 9.28 8.87 5.89
N ILE A 48 9.15 7.62 5.46
CA ILE A 48 7.87 7.06 4.97
C ILE A 48 7.55 5.81 5.77
N LEU A 49 6.38 5.78 6.38
CA LEU A 49 5.79 4.59 6.96
C LEU A 49 4.70 4.06 6.04
N ILE A 50 4.90 2.86 5.49
CA ILE A 50 3.90 2.18 4.66
C ILE A 50 3.23 1.10 5.50
N VAL A 51 1.92 1.24 5.69
CA VAL A 51 1.12 0.37 6.56
C VAL A 51 0.32 -0.60 5.70
N CYS A 52 0.68 -1.88 5.74
CA CYS A 52 0.16 -2.90 4.83
C CYS A 52 -0.78 -3.89 5.52
N GLY A 53 -1.94 -4.10 4.91
CA GLY A 53 -2.83 -5.21 5.22
C GLY A 53 -2.38 -6.53 4.60
N SER A 54 -3.20 -7.58 4.76
CA SER A 54 -2.87 -8.93 4.30
C SER A 54 -3.22 -9.23 2.83
N GLY A 55 -4.01 -8.38 2.20
CA GLY A 55 -4.55 -8.55 0.85
C GLY A 55 -3.75 -7.84 -0.24
N ASN A 56 -4.38 -7.63 -1.39
CA ASN A 56 -3.75 -6.99 -2.55
C ASN A 56 -3.43 -5.51 -2.32
N ASN A 57 -4.25 -4.77 -1.58
CA ASN A 57 -3.91 -3.40 -1.21
C ASN A 57 -2.60 -3.33 -0.39
N GLY A 58 -2.41 -4.27 0.55
CA GLY A 58 -1.12 -4.43 1.25
C GLY A 58 0.02 -4.80 0.30
N ALA A 59 -0.24 -5.60 -0.72
CA ALA A 59 0.76 -5.95 -1.73
C ALA A 59 1.21 -4.74 -2.55
N ASP A 60 0.29 -3.84 -2.91
CA ASP A 60 0.60 -2.55 -3.58
C ASP A 60 1.54 -1.71 -2.70
N GLY A 61 1.29 -1.64 -1.39
CA GLY A 61 2.16 -0.96 -0.43
C GLY A 61 3.56 -1.59 -0.34
N ILE A 62 3.65 -2.92 -0.34
CA ILE A 62 4.95 -3.62 -0.33
C ILE A 62 5.71 -3.36 -1.64
N ALA A 63 5.02 -3.35 -2.80
CA ALA A 63 5.61 -3.01 -4.08
C ALA A 63 6.12 -1.55 -4.10
N LEU A 64 5.32 -0.62 -3.57
CA LEU A 64 5.70 0.78 -3.42
C LEU A 64 6.96 0.96 -2.55
N ALA A 65 7.05 0.24 -1.42
CA ALA A 65 8.25 0.27 -0.58
C ALA A 65 9.52 -0.06 -1.37
N ARG A 66 9.42 -1.07 -2.26
CA ARG A 66 10.52 -1.48 -3.14
C ARG A 66 10.92 -0.38 -4.14
N LEU A 67 9.98 0.42 -4.62
CA LEU A 67 10.29 1.52 -5.54
C LEU A 67 10.91 2.72 -4.82
N LEU A 68 10.46 3.03 -3.61
CA LEU A 68 10.86 4.23 -2.87
C LEU A 68 12.19 4.10 -2.10
N HIS A 69 12.62 2.89 -1.72
CA HIS A 69 13.65 2.65 -0.69
C HIS A 69 15.02 3.29 -0.98
N LYS A 70 15.34 3.61 -2.23
CA LYS A 70 16.62 4.24 -2.58
C LYS A 70 16.64 5.75 -2.41
N LYS A 71 15.46 6.38 -2.43
CA LYS A 71 15.33 7.85 -2.35
C LYS A 71 14.79 8.32 -1.01
N TYR A 72 14.09 7.45 -0.28
CA TYR A 72 13.39 7.77 0.96
C TYR A 72 13.79 6.82 2.09
N ASP A 73 13.67 7.27 3.35
CA ASP A 73 13.79 6.38 4.52
C ASP A 73 12.50 5.59 4.71
N VAL A 74 12.40 4.47 4.00
CA VAL A 74 11.19 3.64 3.93
C VAL A 74 11.16 2.62 5.06
N ASN A 75 10.06 2.62 5.80
CA ASN A 75 9.75 1.68 6.85
C ASN A 75 8.43 0.97 6.53
N LEU A 76 8.45 -0.35 6.48
CA LEU A 76 7.30 -1.18 6.16
C LEU A 76 6.70 -1.77 7.44
N TYR A 77 5.45 -1.48 7.71
CA TYR A 77 4.70 -2.09 8.81
C TYR A 77 3.66 -3.06 8.26
N LEU A 78 3.80 -4.33 8.60
CA LEU A 78 2.84 -5.39 8.24
C LEU A 78 1.84 -5.53 9.37
N ALA A 79 0.67 -4.91 9.25
CA ALA A 79 -0.39 -4.98 10.25
C ALA A 79 -0.94 -6.42 10.42
N LYS A 80 -0.86 -7.21 9.34
CA LYS A 80 -1.23 -8.62 9.31
C LYS A 80 -0.30 -9.39 8.40
N GLU A 81 -0.13 -10.67 8.69
CA GLU A 81 0.62 -11.58 7.80
C GLU A 81 0.05 -11.56 6.37
N PRO A 82 0.89 -11.39 5.34
CA PRO A 82 0.48 -11.42 3.94
C PRO A 82 -0.22 -12.74 3.57
N LYS A 83 -1.45 -12.65 3.08
CA LYS A 83 -2.29 -13.80 2.72
C LYS A 83 -2.44 -13.95 1.21
N SER A 84 -2.62 -12.85 0.47
CA SER A 84 -2.75 -12.92 -0.98
C SER A 84 -1.46 -13.42 -1.63
N THR A 85 -1.58 -14.03 -2.80
CA THR A 85 -0.43 -14.49 -3.59
C THR A 85 0.50 -13.34 -3.90
N MET A 86 -0.05 -12.19 -4.31
CA MET A 86 0.74 -11.00 -4.61
C MET A 86 1.47 -10.45 -3.39
N ALA A 87 0.81 -10.37 -2.22
CA ALA A 87 1.45 -9.89 -1.01
C ALA A 87 2.65 -10.77 -0.58
N LYS A 88 2.55 -12.08 -0.75
CA LYS A 88 3.66 -13.01 -0.49
C LYS A 88 4.81 -12.82 -1.48
N ILE A 89 4.50 -12.68 -2.76
CA ILE A 89 5.50 -12.45 -3.81
C ILE A 89 6.23 -11.12 -3.57
N GLN A 90 5.50 -10.03 -3.33
CA GLN A 90 6.10 -8.72 -3.08
C GLN A 90 6.94 -8.72 -1.81
N LEU A 91 6.49 -9.37 -0.74
CA LEU A 91 7.29 -9.50 0.48
C LEU A 91 8.58 -10.27 0.25
N GLN A 92 8.56 -11.33 -0.58
CA GLN A 92 9.78 -12.05 -0.95
C GLN A 92 10.76 -11.16 -1.71
N ARG A 93 10.27 -10.31 -2.63
CA ARG A 93 11.08 -9.32 -3.36
C ARG A 93 11.73 -8.31 -2.41
N VAL A 94 10.98 -7.81 -1.44
CA VAL A 94 11.44 -6.83 -0.44
C VAL A 94 12.50 -7.41 0.49
N LYS A 95 12.38 -8.69 0.88
CA LYS A 95 13.35 -9.36 1.77
C LYS A 95 14.78 -9.42 1.21
N SER A 96 14.94 -9.27 -0.10
CA SER A 96 16.27 -9.20 -0.75
C SER A 96 16.85 -7.78 -0.77
N LEU A 97 16.11 -6.80 -0.27
CA LEU A 97 16.48 -5.38 -0.24
C LEU A 97 16.68 -4.92 1.22
N ASP A 98 17.45 -3.87 1.39
CA ASP A 98 17.67 -3.26 2.71
C ASP A 98 16.50 -2.33 3.10
N ILE A 99 15.30 -2.93 3.21
CA ILE A 99 14.08 -2.24 3.62
C ILE A 99 13.73 -2.66 5.04
N LYS A 100 13.59 -1.68 5.92
CA LYS A 100 13.25 -1.92 7.33
C LYS A 100 11.80 -2.40 7.45
N ILE A 101 11.60 -3.60 8.02
CA ILE A 101 10.29 -4.07 8.44
C ILE A 101 10.19 -3.81 9.93
N VAL A 102 9.30 -2.87 10.30
CA VAL A 102 9.14 -2.43 11.69
C VAL A 102 8.01 -3.19 12.38
N LYS A 103 8.11 -3.32 13.70
CA LYS A 103 7.13 -4.02 14.53
C LYS A 103 6.07 -3.11 15.13
N GLU A 104 6.32 -1.80 15.12
CA GLU A 104 5.45 -0.78 15.71
C GLU A 104 5.33 0.38 14.74
N ILE A 105 4.17 1.01 14.74
CA ILE A 105 3.93 2.24 13.98
C ILE A 105 4.55 3.43 14.70
N PHE A 106 4.92 4.44 13.97
CA PHE A 106 5.48 5.69 14.48
C PHE A 106 5.12 6.86 13.57
N GLU A 107 5.25 8.07 14.08
CA GLU A 107 5.04 9.29 13.30
C GLU A 107 6.18 9.48 12.29
N ALA A 108 5.88 9.36 11.02
CA ALA A 108 6.79 9.63 9.90
C ALA A 108 6.37 10.92 9.18
N ASP A 109 7.21 11.48 8.29
CA ASP A 109 6.81 12.62 7.45
C ASP A 109 5.59 12.26 6.59
N ILE A 110 5.60 11.03 6.05
CA ILE A 110 4.54 10.51 5.18
C ILE A 110 4.08 9.15 5.70
N ILE A 111 2.77 8.95 5.77
CA ILE A 111 2.15 7.64 6.01
C ILE A 111 1.39 7.24 4.77
N VAL A 112 1.66 6.03 4.27
CA VAL A 112 0.90 5.42 3.17
C VAL A 112 0.00 4.33 3.74
N ASP A 113 -1.31 4.54 3.67
CA ASP A 113 -2.33 3.61 4.13
C ASP A 113 -2.66 2.60 3.02
N CYS A 114 -2.20 1.37 3.21
CA CYS A 114 -2.48 0.21 2.38
C CYS A 114 -3.12 -0.93 3.20
N LEU A 115 -3.89 -0.57 4.25
CA LEU A 115 -4.53 -1.56 5.14
C LEU A 115 -5.68 -2.26 4.46
N PHE A 116 -6.64 -1.48 3.99
CA PHE A 116 -7.87 -1.97 3.39
C PHE A 116 -8.06 -1.36 2.01
N GLY A 117 -8.66 -2.11 1.10
CA GLY A 117 -9.06 -1.65 -0.21
C GLY A 117 -10.57 -1.80 -0.39
N SER A 118 -11.05 -1.55 -1.60
CA SER A 118 -12.46 -1.65 -2.00
C SER A 118 -13.12 -3.01 -1.72
N GLY A 119 -12.33 -4.06 -1.46
CA GLY A 119 -12.80 -5.39 -1.06
C GLY A 119 -13.16 -5.54 0.43
N LEU A 120 -13.09 -4.49 1.25
CA LEU A 120 -13.46 -4.55 2.65
C LEU A 120 -14.97 -4.75 2.79
N ASN A 121 -15.38 -5.94 3.25
CA ASN A 121 -16.78 -6.33 3.42
C ASN A 121 -17.12 -6.78 4.85
N LYS A 122 -16.22 -6.54 5.81
CA LYS A 122 -16.38 -6.92 7.21
C LYS A 122 -16.23 -5.71 8.12
N GLN A 123 -16.89 -5.77 9.27
CA GLN A 123 -16.62 -4.82 10.34
C GLN A 123 -15.16 -4.91 10.80
N LEU A 124 -14.56 -3.76 11.07
CA LEU A 124 -13.23 -3.69 11.68
C LEU A 124 -13.28 -4.28 13.09
N ASN A 125 -12.25 -5.00 13.46
CA ASN A 125 -12.08 -5.46 14.83
C ASN A 125 -11.45 -4.36 15.69
N ILE A 126 -11.34 -4.60 17.00
CA ILE A 126 -10.77 -3.64 17.95
C ILE A 126 -9.33 -3.28 17.60
N ASP A 127 -8.52 -4.26 17.19
CA ASP A 127 -7.11 -4.03 16.87
C ASP A 127 -6.96 -3.15 15.63
N ASP A 128 -7.79 -3.41 14.60
CA ASP A 128 -7.81 -2.59 13.38
C ASP A 128 -8.25 -1.16 13.69
N THR A 129 -9.27 -0.99 14.55
CA THR A 129 -9.75 0.33 14.97
C THR A 129 -8.68 1.10 15.76
N SER A 130 -8.03 0.46 16.71
CA SER A 130 -6.97 1.08 17.52
C SER A 130 -5.76 1.48 16.67
N LEU A 131 -5.41 0.66 15.66
CA LEU A 131 -4.36 0.99 14.70
C LEU A 131 -4.72 2.24 13.90
N LEU A 132 -5.93 2.32 13.38
CA LEU A 132 -6.40 3.48 12.61
C LEU A 132 -6.47 4.76 13.46
N GLU A 133 -6.95 4.67 14.70
CA GLU A 133 -6.95 5.80 15.63
C GLU A 133 -5.53 6.32 15.88
N SER A 134 -4.57 5.40 16.08
CA SER A 134 -3.17 5.76 16.28
C SER A 134 -2.57 6.43 15.03
N LEU A 135 -2.80 5.87 13.83
CA LEU A 135 -2.35 6.46 12.56
C LEU A 135 -2.96 7.85 12.34
N ASN A 136 -4.24 8.01 12.69
CA ASN A 136 -4.94 9.29 12.55
C ASN A 136 -4.43 10.35 13.52
N SER A 137 -3.90 9.97 14.69
CA SER A 137 -3.34 10.88 15.68
C SER A 137 -2.00 11.49 15.25
N PHE A 138 -1.26 10.85 14.37
CA PHE A 138 0.03 11.35 13.89
C PHE A 138 -0.12 12.59 12.99
N ASN A 139 0.77 13.56 13.16
CA ASN A 139 0.86 14.76 12.31
C ASN A 139 1.70 14.50 11.06
N SER A 140 1.31 13.49 10.31
CA SER A 140 1.95 13.04 9.07
C SER A 140 1.12 13.42 7.86
N TYR A 141 1.75 13.56 6.70
CA TYR A 141 1.00 13.59 5.44
C TYR A 141 0.49 12.19 5.13
N LYS A 142 -0.82 12.01 4.98
CA LYS A 142 -1.45 10.71 4.78
C LYS A 142 -1.86 10.50 3.34
N ILE A 143 -1.52 9.36 2.78
CA ILE A 143 -1.86 8.93 1.42
C ILE A 143 -2.58 7.59 1.54
N ALA A 144 -3.78 7.47 0.99
CA ALA A 144 -4.48 6.20 0.85
C ALA A 144 -4.17 5.56 -0.51
N CYS A 145 -3.87 4.27 -0.52
CA CYS A 145 -3.54 3.54 -1.74
C CYS A 145 -4.77 3.33 -2.65
N ASP A 146 -5.87 2.86 -2.11
CA ASP A 146 -7.12 2.59 -2.85
C ASP A 146 -8.23 3.49 -2.28
N ILE A 147 -8.64 3.20 -1.07
CA ILE A 147 -9.59 4.01 -0.30
C ILE A 147 -8.99 4.29 1.08
N PRO A 148 -9.33 5.40 1.73
CA PRO A 148 -8.93 5.65 3.12
C PRO A 148 -9.50 4.55 4.03
N SER A 149 -8.66 3.99 4.88
CA SER A 149 -9.04 2.90 5.81
C SER A 149 -9.77 3.36 7.08
#